data_2892702011877bd1ae6c5b10f6c02576
#
_entry.id   2892702011877bd1ae6c5b10f6c02576
#
_cell.length_a   1.000
_cell.length_b   1.000
_cell.length_c   1.000
_cell.angle_alpha   90.00
_cell.angle_beta   90.00
_cell.angle_gamma   90.00
#
_symmetry.space_group_name_H-M   'P 1'
#
loop_
_entity.id
_entity.type
_entity.pdbx_description
1 polymer ?
#
loop_
_entity_poly.entity_id
_entity_poly.type
_entity_poly.pdbx_seq_one_letter_code
_entity_poly.pdbx_strand_id
1 'polypeptide(L)'
;SDIYSRYKRLQGFNVLHPMGFDSYGLPAEQYAIQTGQHPEKTTMENIAHYIEQLQKIGFNYDWDREVKTCNPDFYKWTQWAFIQMFNSYFDTSLQKAQPISKLIEKFEQTDPTWATLSEKEQQERLMNYRIAYLADTKVNWCPQLGCVLANDEVSEGLSVRGGYPVEQRVMRQWNLRVSAYAPRLLQGLDTVDWTDSLKETQRNWIGRSEGAEMRFAIKGQDEPFTIFTTRADTVYGVTFMVLAPESEYVARVTTEEQRAEVEAYLQMVKNRTERERIADRRVTGVFTGSYAINPLTKAEIPIYISDYVLSGYGTGAIMAVPAHDSRDYA
;
A
#
# COMPACT_ATOMS: atom_id res chain seq x y z
N SER A 1 14.96 24.20 12.26
CA SER A 1 16.37 23.76 12.14
C SER A 1 17.34 24.95 12.18
N ASP A 2 17.09 26.07 11.47
CA ASP A 2 18.00 27.19 11.33
C ASP A 2 18.42 27.84 12.69
N ILE A 3 17.45 28.18 13.54
CA ILE A 3 17.71 28.77 14.87
C ILE A 3 18.58 27.82 15.72
N TYR A 4 18.28 26.53 15.69
CA TYR A 4 19.04 25.55 16.46
C TYR A 4 20.48 25.37 15.96
N SER A 5 20.69 25.39 14.66
CA SER A 5 22.04 25.29 14.09
C SER A 5 22.87 26.55 14.40
N ARG A 6 22.28 27.76 14.37
CA ARG A 6 22.93 29.01 14.83
C ARG A 6 23.28 28.94 16.31
N TYR A 7 22.36 28.52 17.14
CA TYR A 7 22.58 28.36 18.58
C TYR A 7 23.76 27.40 18.87
N LYS A 8 23.81 26.26 18.17
CA LYS A 8 24.91 25.31 18.35
C LYS A 8 26.26 25.84 17.85
N ARG A 9 26.29 26.60 16.74
CA ARG A 9 27.52 27.27 16.27
C ARG A 9 28.02 28.29 17.30
N LEU A 10 27.13 29.09 17.88
CA LEU A 10 27.49 30.05 18.93
C LEU A 10 28.05 29.36 20.18
N GLN A 11 27.69 28.09 20.41
CA GLN A 11 28.27 27.27 21.48
C GLN A 11 29.60 26.58 21.11
N GLY A 12 30.14 26.83 19.89
CA GLY A 12 31.39 26.26 19.42
C GLY A 12 31.30 24.86 18.81
N PHE A 13 30.06 24.36 18.56
CA PHE A 13 29.90 23.08 17.85
C PHE A 13 30.19 23.21 16.35
N ASN A 14 30.80 22.15 15.78
CA ASN A 14 30.85 22.01 14.34
C ASN A 14 29.49 21.50 13.84
N VAL A 15 28.78 22.34 13.08
CA VAL A 15 27.40 22.08 12.67
C VAL A 15 27.32 21.86 11.17
N LEU A 16 26.90 20.66 10.77
CA LEU A 16 26.53 20.34 9.40
C LEU A 16 25.03 20.65 9.19
N HIS A 17 24.73 21.64 8.37
CA HIS A 17 23.36 22.07 8.05
C HIS A 17 23.19 22.24 6.53
N PRO A 18 23.17 21.13 5.76
CA PRO A 18 23.06 21.17 4.33
C PRO A 18 21.63 21.52 3.89
N MET A 19 21.50 21.99 2.64
CA MET A 19 20.22 22.09 1.94
C MET A 19 20.07 20.97 0.92
N GLY A 20 18.89 20.34 0.85
CA GLY A 20 18.58 19.30 -0.12
C GLY A 20 17.37 19.69 -0.98
N PHE A 21 17.47 19.34 -2.27
CA PHE A 21 16.41 19.51 -3.27
C PHE A 21 15.94 18.14 -3.73
N ASP A 22 14.67 17.80 -3.39
CA ASP A 22 13.99 16.65 -3.96
C ASP A 22 13.53 17.04 -5.38
N SER A 23 14.29 16.60 -6.36
CA SER A 23 14.28 17.15 -7.72
C SER A 23 13.78 16.18 -8.77
N TYR A 24 13.06 15.13 -8.36
CA TYR A 24 12.29 14.27 -9.23
C TYR A 24 10.78 14.53 -9.03
N GLY A 25 9.99 14.17 -10.04
CA GLY A 25 8.56 14.04 -9.87
C GLY A 25 7.70 14.61 -10.97
N LEU A 26 6.43 14.30 -10.86
CA LEU A 26 5.37 14.64 -11.80
C LEU A 26 5.30 16.13 -12.18
N PRO A 27 5.51 17.12 -11.28
CA PRO A 27 5.46 18.53 -11.67
C PRO A 27 6.44 18.90 -12.77
N ALA A 28 7.70 18.46 -12.68
CA ALA A 28 8.72 18.72 -13.69
C ALA A 28 8.45 17.98 -15.00
N GLU A 29 7.97 16.74 -14.91
CA GLU A 29 7.63 15.91 -16.07
C GLU A 29 6.43 16.50 -16.84
N GLN A 30 5.37 16.89 -16.17
CA GLN A 30 4.20 17.48 -16.80
C GLN A 30 4.51 18.85 -17.41
N TYR A 31 5.35 19.67 -16.77
CA TYR A 31 5.81 20.92 -17.36
C TYR A 31 6.66 20.69 -18.61
N ALA A 32 7.51 19.67 -18.60
CA ALA A 32 8.30 19.28 -19.77
C ALA A 32 7.41 18.86 -20.96
N ILE A 33 6.36 18.08 -20.70
CA ILE A 33 5.37 17.67 -21.72
C ILE A 33 4.67 18.90 -22.31
N GLN A 34 4.23 19.84 -21.46
CA GLN A 34 3.52 21.04 -21.88
C GLN A 34 4.37 22.02 -22.68
N THR A 35 5.64 22.15 -22.33
CA THR A 35 6.54 23.18 -22.89
C THR A 35 7.52 22.63 -23.93
N GLY A 36 7.68 21.31 -24.04
CA GLY A 36 8.72 20.68 -24.87
C GLY A 36 10.13 20.87 -24.35
N GLN A 37 10.31 21.34 -23.10
CA GLN A 37 11.63 21.51 -22.49
C GLN A 37 12.05 20.25 -21.73
N HIS A 38 13.36 19.97 -21.73
CA HIS A 38 13.89 18.89 -20.90
C HIS A 38 13.70 19.20 -19.41
N PRO A 39 13.23 18.25 -18.56
CA PRO A 39 12.94 18.48 -17.15
C PRO A 39 14.13 19.04 -16.35
N GLU A 40 15.35 18.61 -16.67
CA GLU A 40 16.57 19.06 -16.01
C GLU A 40 16.75 20.57 -16.08
N LYS A 41 16.50 21.20 -17.25
CA LYS A 41 16.67 22.64 -17.43
C LYS A 41 15.81 23.41 -16.45
N THR A 42 14.51 23.15 -16.45
CA THR A 42 13.56 23.81 -15.54
C THR A 42 13.89 23.54 -14.07
N THR A 43 14.27 22.29 -13.74
CA THR A 43 14.64 21.91 -12.39
C THR A 43 15.85 22.70 -11.90
N MET A 44 16.91 22.83 -12.70
CA MET A 44 18.10 23.57 -12.32
C MET A 44 17.85 25.08 -12.21
N GLU A 45 17.05 25.67 -13.10
CA GLU A 45 16.61 27.06 -13.01
C GLU A 45 15.82 27.34 -11.72
N ASN A 46 14.90 26.45 -11.37
CA ASN A 46 14.11 26.54 -10.15
C ASN A 46 14.99 26.39 -8.89
N ILE A 47 15.93 25.45 -8.87
CA ILE A 47 16.87 25.28 -7.74
C ILE A 47 17.66 26.56 -7.53
N ALA A 48 18.23 27.15 -8.61
CA ALA A 48 18.96 28.41 -8.51
C ALA A 48 18.10 29.53 -7.93
N HIS A 49 16.84 29.62 -8.34
CA HIS A 49 15.89 30.60 -7.82
C HIS A 49 15.56 30.37 -6.34
N TYR A 50 15.33 29.10 -5.92
CA TYR A 50 15.14 28.76 -4.50
C TYR A 50 16.36 29.14 -3.65
N ILE A 51 17.57 28.86 -4.12
CA ILE A 51 18.79 29.22 -3.40
C ILE A 51 18.85 30.74 -3.19
N GLU A 52 18.59 31.54 -4.22
CA GLU A 52 18.54 32.99 -4.12
C GLU A 52 17.52 33.48 -3.09
N GLN A 53 16.32 32.92 -3.10
CA GLN A 53 15.27 33.26 -2.15
C GLN A 53 15.64 32.89 -0.71
N LEU A 54 16.17 31.70 -0.49
CA LEU A 54 16.57 31.21 0.83
C LEU A 54 17.77 32.02 1.39
N GLN A 55 18.69 32.44 0.52
CA GLN A 55 19.79 33.34 0.90
C GLN A 55 19.30 34.73 1.30
N LYS A 56 18.28 35.29 0.61
CA LYS A 56 17.64 36.57 0.97
C LYS A 56 16.95 36.54 2.34
N ILE A 57 16.37 35.37 2.71
CA ILE A 57 15.81 35.13 4.06
C ILE A 57 16.94 35.05 5.09
N GLY A 58 18.17 34.74 4.67
CA GLY A 58 19.34 34.65 5.52
C GLY A 58 19.48 33.34 6.25
N PHE A 59 18.95 32.23 5.70
CA PHE A 59 19.14 30.91 6.28
C PHE A 59 20.62 30.49 6.29
N ASN A 60 21.00 29.80 7.34
CA ASN A 60 22.32 29.39 7.71
C ASN A 60 22.65 27.97 7.17
N TYR A 61 22.38 27.74 5.87
CA TYR A 61 22.74 26.51 5.21
C TYR A 61 24.21 26.44 4.80
N ASP A 62 24.75 25.24 4.75
CA ASP A 62 26.06 24.94 4.15
C ASP A 62 25.85 24.71 2.64
N TRP A 63 25.90 25.78 1.86
CA TRP A 63 25.63 25.75 0.42
C TRP A 63 26.66 24.95 -0.38
N ASP A 64 27.88 24.78 0.16
CA ASP A 64 28.92 23.95 -0.49
C ASP A 64 28.59 22.45 -0.39
N ARG A 65 27.63 22.10 0.46
CA ARG A 65 27.14 20.71 0.67
C ARG A 65 25.69 20.53 0.28
N GLU A 66 25.23 21.27 -0.69
CA GLU A 66 23.87 21.08 -1.20
C GLU A 66 23.71 19.71 -1.86
N VAL A 67 22.52 19.12 -1.71
CA VAL A 67 22.15 17.83 -2.29
C VAL A 67 21.03 18.02 -3.30
N LYS A 68 21.20 17.42 -4.50
CA LYS A 68 20.18 17.34 -5.55
C LYS A 68 19.91 15.86 -5.84
N THR A 69 18.72 15.39 -5.54
CA THR A 69 18.38 13.96 -5.68
C THR A 69 18.43 13.48 -7.13
N CYS A 70 18.28 14.38 -8.11
CA CYS A 70 18.38 14.10 -9.53
C CYS A 70 19.83 13.96 -10.05
N ASN A 71 20.84 14.30 -9.25
CA ASN A 71 22.24 14.15 -9.68
C ASN A 71 22.65 12.66 -9.70
N PRO A 72 23.38 12.21 -10.74
CA PRO A 72 23.91 10.85 -10.82
C PRO A 72 24.71 10.43 -9.59
N ASP A 73 25.50 11.36 -9.05
CA ASP A 73 26.31 11.11 -7.85
C ASP A 73 25.47 10.82 -6.60
N PHE A 74 24.23 11.30 -6.55
CA PHE A 74 23.29 10.99 -5.49
C PHE A 74 22.52 9.71 -5.80
N TYR A 75 21.79 9.64 -6.92
CA TYR A 75 20.86 8.53 -7.17
C TYR A 75 21.55 7.18 -7.42
N LYS A 76 22.84 7.16 -7.77
CA LYS A 76 23.61 5.89 -7.83
C LYS A 76 23.53 5.09 -6.51
N TRP A 77 23.44 5.79 -5.36
CA TRP A 77 23.31 5.13 -4.06
C TRP A 77 21.91 4.59 -3.82
N THR A 78 20.88 5.28 -4.31
CA THR A 78 19.52 4.76 -4.32
C THR A 78 19.41 3.49 -5.19
N GLN A 79 20.02 3.50 -6.36
CA GLN A 79 20.11 2.33 -7.23
C GLN A 79 20.89 1.18 -6.59
N TRP A 80 22.01 1.49 -5.94
CA TRP A 80 22.79 0.49 -5.20
C TRP A 80 21.98 -0.15 -4.08
N ALA A 81 21.28 0.65 -3.27
CA ALA A 81 20.42 0.16 -2.21
C ALA A 81 19.30 -0.74 -2.76
N PHE A 82 18.68 -0.36 -3.89
CA PHE A 82 17.69 -1.18 -4.56
C PHE A 82 18.25 -2.54 -5.00
N ILE A 83 19.46 -2.55 -5.59
CA ILE A 83 20.14 -3.78 -6.00
C ILE A 83 20.42 -4.68 -4.77
N GLN A 84 20.82 -4.10 -3.63
CA GLN A 84 20.99 -4.88 -2.39
C GLN A 84 19.67 -5.51 -1.94
N MET A 85 18.56 -4.77 -1.97
CA MET A 85 17.24 -5.30 -1.64
C MET A 85 16.79 -6.38 -2.63
N PHE A 86 17.05 -6.22 -3.93
CA PHE A 86 16.75 -7.24 -4.94
C PHE A 86 17.57 -8.51 -4.74
N ASN A 87 18.83 -8.40 -4.34
CA ASN A 87 19.72 -9.53 -4.08
C ASN A 87 19.61 -10.09 -2.66
N SER A 88 18.55 -9.73 -1.93
CA SER A 88 18.32 -10.18 -0.57
C SER A 88 16.91 -10.75 -0.39
N TYR A 89 16.75 -11.62 0.62
CA TYR A 89 15.47 -12.06 1.14
C TYR A 89 15.39 -11.84 2.65
N PHE A 90 14.19 -11.79 3.20
CA PHE A 90 14.02 -11.69 4.65
C PHE A 90 14.00 -13.10 5.27
N ASP A 91 14.97 -13.39 6.12
CA ASP A 91 15.03 -14.63 6.88
C ASP A 91 14.22 -14.48 8.18
N THR A 92 13.10 -15.20 8.25
CA THR A 92 12.18 -15.13 9.39
C THR A 92 12.77 -15.74 10.67
N SER A 93 13.71 -16.69 10.56
CA SER A 93 14.36 -17.29 11.72
C SER A 93 15.40 -16.36 12.35
N LEU A 94 16.12 -15.60 11.51
CA LEU A 94 17.13 -14.64 11.92
C LEU A 94 16.59 -13.22 12.10
N GLN A 95 15.33 -12.97 11.71
CA GLN A 95 14.66 -11.66 11.72
C GLN A 95 15.48 -10.56 11.03
N LYS A 96 16.14 -10.88 9.91
CA LYS A 96 16.95 -9.94 9.13
C LYS A 96 17.09 -10.33 7.67
N ALA A 97 17.50 -9.37 6.85
CA ALA A 97 17.86 -9.63 5.46
C ALA A 97 19.08 -10.56 5.37
N GLN A 98 19.05 -11.47 4.41
CA GLN A 98 20.16 -12.36 4.03
C GLN A 98 20.34 -12.29 2.51
N PRO A 99 21.58 -12.52 2.00
CA PRO A 99 21.81 -12.64 0.56
C PRO A 99 20.96 -13.74 -0.06
N ILE A 100 20.43 -13.49 -1.27
CA ILE A 100 19.57 -14.44 -1.97
C ILE A 100 20.27 -15.79 -2.26
N SER A 101 21.61 -15.79 -2.35
CA SER A 101 22.42 -17.00 -2.48
C SER A 101 22.20 -17.99 -1.35
N LYS A 102 21.97 -17.50 -0.12
CA LYS A 102 21.65 -18.37 1.03
C LYS A 102 20.31 -19.07 0.90
N LEU A 103 19.35 -18.44 0.24
CA LEU A 103 18.08 -19.07 -0.06
C LEU A 103 18.23 -20.13 -1.16
N ILE A 104 19.07 -19.89 -2.16
CA ILE A 104 19.39 -20.85 -3.22
C ILE A 104 20.04 -22.09 -2.60
N GLU A 105 21.10 -21.92 -1.78
CA GLU A 105 21.75 -23.00 -1.05
C GLU A 105 20.73 -23.83 -0.24
N LYS A 106 19.77 -23.16 0.40
CA LYS A 106 18.70 -23.82 1.15
C LYS A 106 17.77 -24.65 0.24
N PHE A 107 17.36 -24.10 -0.90
CA PHE A 107 16.52 -24.84 -1.85
C PHE A 107 17.27 -26.05 -2.44
N GLU A 108 18.54 -25.91 -2.78
CA GLU A 108 19.37 -27.02 -3.25
C GLU A 108 19.45 -28.17 -2.25
N GLN A 109 19.42 -27.87 -0.94
CA GLN A 109 19.50 -28.87 0.13
C GLN A 109 18.14 -29.45 0.52
N THR A 110 17.06 -28.67 0.44
CA THR A 110 15.77 -29.05 1.03
C THR A 110 14.65 -29.30 0.02
N ASP A 111 14.85 -28.91 -1.24
CA ASP A 111 13.82 -29.04 -2.28
C ASP A 111 14.31 -29.86 -3.47
N PRO A 112 13.92 -31.14 -3.56
CA PRO A 112 14.33 -32.00 -4.67
C PRO A 112 13.91 -31.50 -6.06
N THR A 113 12.89 -30.62 -6.14
CA THR A 113 12.41 -30.11 -7.42
C THR A 113 13.24 -28.92 -7.91
N TRP A 114 14.02 -28.28 -7.04
CA TRP A 114 14.79 -27.08 -7.39
C TRP A 114 15.73 -27.29 -8.58
N ALA A 115 16.46 -28.40 -8.59
CA ALA A 115 17.40 -28.73 -9.65
C ALA A 115 16.72 -29.11 -11.00
N THR A 116 15.41 -29.38 -10.98
CA THR A 116 14.64 -29.71 -12.20
C THR A 116 14.03 -28.49 -12.86
N LEU A 117 14.00 -27.34 -12.15
CA LEU A 117 13.48 -26.09 -12.66
C LEU A 117 14.44 -25.46 -13.67
N SER A 118 13.89 -24.87 -14.72
CA SER A 118 14.65 -23.99 -15.60
C SER A 118 15.11 -22.74 -14.84
N GLU A 119 16.14 -22.06 -15.35
CA GLU A 119 16.65 -20.81 -14.76
C GLU A 119 15.52 -19.78 -14.58
N LYS A 120 14.62 -19.66 -15.56
CA LYS A 120 13.48 -18.75 -15.48
C LYS A 120 12.55 -19.09 -14.32
N GLU A 121 12.19 -20.35 -14.17
CA GLU A 121 11.31 -20.82 -13.08
C GLU A 121 11.98 -20.63 -11.71
N GLN A 122 13.29 -20.86 -11.61
CA GLN A 122 14.04 -20.57 -10.39
C GLN A 122 13.99 -19.07 -10.04
N GLN A 123 14.19 -18.18 -11.03
CA GLN A 123 14.10 -16.73 -10.79
C GLN A 123 12.68 -16.29 -10.44
N GLU A 124 11.65 -16.83 -11.06
CA GLU A 124 10.24 -16.58 -10.71
C GLU A 124 9.94 -17.01 -9.27
N ARG A 125 10.44 -18.17 -8.87
CA ARG A 125 10.29 -18.67 -7.50
C ARG A 125 11.04 -17.80 -6.49
N LEU A 126 12.28 -17.37 -6.77
CA LEU A 126 13.05 -16.47 -5.94
C LEU A 126 12.38 -15.10 -5.79
N MET A 127 11.63 -14.64 -6.81
CA MET A 127 10.92 -13.36 -6.77
C MET A 127 9.90 -13.30 -5.62
N ASN A 128 9.32 -14.45 -5.21
CA ASN A 128 8.40 -14.53 -4.09
C ASN A 128 9.07 -14.29 -2.71
N TYR A 129 10.39 -14.28 -2.65
CA TYR A 129 11.15 -14.11 -1.41
C TYR A 129 11.96 -12.82 -1.39
N ARG A 130 12.32 -12.26 -2.55
CA ARG A 130 13.14 -11.04 -2.64
C ARG A 130 12.50 -9.89 -1.89
N ILE A 131 13.32 -9.02 -1.30
CA ILE A 131 12.86 -7.80 -0.61
C ILE A 131 12.35 -6.78 -1.63
N ALA A 132 13.07 -6.57 -2.75
CA ALA A 132 12.54 -5.86 -3.91
C ALA A 132 12.10 -6.87 -4.96
N TYR A 133 10.85 -6.78 -5.43
CA TYR A 133 10.26 -7.77 -6.33
C TYR A 133 9.28 -7.14 -7.31
N LEU A 134 9.09 -7.81 -8.47
CA LEU A 134 8.07 -7.45 -9.45
C LEU A 134 6.78 -8.22 -9.16
N ALA A 135 5.65 -7.52 -9.16
CA ALA A 135 4.32 -8.12 -9.07
C ALA A 135 3.30 -7.30 -9.86
N ASP A 136 2.22 -7.96 -10.24
CA ASP A 136 1.05 -7.29 -10.79
C ASP A 136 0.20 -6.77 -9.63
N THR A 137 0.09 -5.44 -9.55
CA THR A 137 -0.63 -4.74 -8.47
C THR A 137 -1.63 -3.75 -9.03
N LYS A 138 -2.72 -3.52 -8.28
CA LYS A 138 -3.66 -2.45 -8.61
C LYS A 138 -3.02 -1.11 -8.32
N VAL A 139 -3.09 -0.21 -9.30
CA VAL A 139 -2.53 1.15 -9.22
C VAL A 139 -3.57 2.17 -9.70
N ASN A 140 -3.42 3.40 -9.24
CA ASN A 140 -4.21 4.54 -9.72
C ASN A 140 -3.60 5.04 -11.03
N TRP A 141 -4.18 4.68 -12.16
CA TRP A 141 -3.71 5.10 -13.48
C TRP A 141 -4.48 6.33 -13.96
N CYS A 142 -3.77 7.37 -14.37
CA CYS A 142 -4.36 8.53 -15.02
C CYS A 142 -3.95 8.58 -16.49
N PRO A 143 -4.87 8.25 -17.44
CA PRO A 143 -4.55 8.24 -18.87
C PRO A 143 -4.08 9.60 -19.40
N GLN A 144 -4.66 10.70 -18.91
CA GLN A 144 -4.35 12.05 -19.37
C GLN A 144 -2.95 12.52 -18.91
N LEU A 145 -2.53 12.12 -17.72
CA LEU A 145 -1.18 12.38 -17.23
C LEU A 145 -0.16 11.33 -17.70
N GLY A 146 -0.65 10.18 -18.19
CA GLY A 146 0.20 9.07 -18.65
C GLY A 146 1.03 8.41 -17.55
N CYS A 147 0.56 8.45 -16.30
CA CYS A 147 1.33 7.95 -15.16
C CYS A 147 0.46 7.31 -14.07
N VAL A 148 1.11 6.56 -13.19
CA VAL A 148 0.56 6.05 -11.94
C VAL A 148 0.63 7.15 -10.88
N LEU A 149 -0.46 7.30 -10.11
CA LEU A 149 -0.59 8.27 -9.05
C LEU A 149 -0.60 7.59 -7.68
N ALA A 150 0.04 8.22 -6.69
CA ALA A 150 -0.10 7.83 -5.30
C ALA A 150 -1.53 8.11 -4.79
N ASN A 151 -1.93 7.45 -3.69
CA ASN A 151 -3.27 7.68 -3.13
C ASN A 151 -3.52 9.15 -2.75
N ASP A 152 -2.48 9.87 -2.31
CA ASP A 152 -2.58 11.29 -1.94
C ASP A 152 -2.71 12.24 -3.16
N GLU A 153 -2.44 11.74 -4.37
CA GLU A 153 -2.57 12.48 -5.64
C GLU A 153 -3.92 12.25 -6.32
N VAL A 154 -4.83 11.51 -5.66
CA VAL A 154 -6.19 11.24 -6.14
C VAL A 154 -7.20 11.73 -5.11
N SER A 155 -8.21 12.44 -5.56
CA SER A 155 -9.34 12.92 -4.75
C SER A 155 -10.63 12.81 -5.56
N GLU A 156 -11.65 12.16 -4.98
CA GLU A 156 -12.97 11.94 -5.62
C GLU A 156 -12.88 11.29 -7.01
N GLY A 157 -11.94 10.35 -7.18
CA GLY A 157 -11.71 9.67 -8.47
C GLY A 157 -11.02 10.53 -9.54
N LEU A 158 -10.54 11.72 -9.16
CA LEU A 158 -9.83 12.65 -10.05
C LEU A 158 -8.40 12.87 -9.56
N SER A 159 -7.48 13.14 -10.50
CA SER A 159 -6.14 13.55 -10.15
C SER A 159 -6.15 14.95 -9.51
N VAL A 160 -5.44 15.12 -8.38
CA VAL A 160 -5.27 16.44 -7.74
C VAL A 160 -4.65 17.44 -8.72
N ARG A 161 -3.74 16.97 -9.58
CA ARG A 161 -3.18 17.75 -10.66
C ARG A 161 -4.02 17.63 -11.92
N GLY A 162 -4.67 18.69 -12.33
CA GLY A 162 -5.43 18.81 -13.57
C GLY A 162 -6.88 18.32 -13.53
N GLY A 163 -7.31 17.65 -12.44
CA GLY A 163 -8.71 17.20 -12.27
C GLY A 163 -9.12 16.11 -13.29
N TYR A 164 -8.19 15.26 -13.71
CA TYR A 164 -8.47 14.23 -14.71
C TYR A 164 -8.96 12.93 -14.07
N PRO A 165 -9.86 12.20 -14.75
CA PRO A 165 -10.33 10.89 -14.28
C PRO A 165 -9.18 9.92 -14.03
N VAL A 166 -9.26 9.20 -12.92
CA VAL A 166 -8.31 8.17 -12.51
C VAL A 166 -9.02 6.83 -12.47
N GLU A 167 -8.39 5.79 -12.99
CA GLU A 167 -8.93 4.44 -12.99
C GLU A 167 -8.02 3.47 -12.24
N GLN A 168 -8.62 2.46 -11.61
CA GLN A 168 -7.88 1.35 -11.02
C GLN A 168 -7.45 0.38 -12.14
N ARG A 169 -6.14 0.15 -12.25
CA ARG A 169 -5.57 -0.72 -13.28
C ARG A 169 -4.57 -1.68 -12.68
N VAL A 170 -4.60 -2.93 -13.11
CA VAL A 170 -3.56 -3.90 -12.77
C VAL A 170 -2.37 -3.65 -13.68
N MET A 171 -1.23 -3.36 -13.08
CA MET A 171 0.03 -3.12 -13.79
C MET A 171 1.18 -3.81 -13.08
N ARG A 172 2.17 -4.26 -13.87
CA ARG A 172 3.40 -4.81 -13.34
C ARG A 172 4.27 -3.72 -12.75
N GLN A 173 4.51 -3.79 -11.44
CA GLN A 173 5.21 -2.77 -10.66
C GLN A 173 6.31 -3.37 -9.80
N TRP A 174 7.33 -2.56 -9.51
CA TRP A 174 8.27 -2.85 -8.45
C TRP A 174 7.60 -2.67 -7.09
N ASN A 175 7.81 -3.64 -6.23
CA ASN A 175 7.32 -3.62 -4.85
C ASN A 175 8.48 -3.85 -3.87
N LEU A 176 8.38 -3.27 -2.69
CA LEU A 176 9.27 -3.54 -1.56
C LEU A 176 8.51 -4.31 -0.48
N ARG A 177 9.09 -5.40 0.02
CA ARG A 177 8.49 -6.28 1.04
C ARG A 177 8.62 -5.69 2.45
N VAL A 178 8.11 -4.47 2.63
CA VAL A 178 8.17 -3.75 3.92
C VAL A 178 7.42 -4.47 5.03
N SER A 179 6.35 -5.20 4.71
CA SER A 179 5.55 -5.98 5.66
C SER A 179 6.36 -7.06 6.37
N ALA A 180 7.44 -7.57 5.78
CA ALA A 180 8.34 -8.53 6.43
C ALA A 180 9.03 -7.96 7.68
N TYR A 181 9.14 -6.63 7.76
CA TYR A 181 9.76 -5.91 8.88
C TYR A 181 8.74 -5.39 9.90
N ALA A 182 7.44 -5.51 9.65
CA ALA A 182 6.40 -4.94 10.49
C ALA A 182 6.49 -5.36 11.97
N PRO A 183 6.70 -6.66 12.32
CA PRO A 183 6.85 -7.07 13.71
C PRO A 183 8.08 -6.43 14.40
N ARG A 184 9.19 -6.33 13.65
CA ARG A 184 10.44 -5.73 14.16
C ARG A 184 10.29 -4.21 14.34
N LEU A 185 9.56 -3.53 13.46
CA LEU A 185 9.26 -2.10 13.61
C LEU A 185 8.42 -1.84 14.86
N LEU A 186 7.40 -2.68 15.11
CA LEU A 186 6.59 -2.57 16.33
C LEU A 186 7.43 -2.75 17.60
N GLN A 187 8.26 -3.79 17.66
CA GLN A 187 9.16 -4.04 18.79
C GLN A 187 10.16 -2.89 18.99
N GLY A 188 10.65 -2.31 17.90
CA GLY A 188 11.57 -1.18 17.92
C GLY A 188 11.02 0.06 18.59
N LEU A 189 9.70 0.25 18.61
CA LEU A 189 9.05 1.39 19.29
C LEU A 189 9.28 1.38 20.81
N ASP A 190 9.51 0.23 21.39
CA ASP A 190 9.77 0.10 22.83
C ASP A 190 11.20 0.52 23.22
N THR A 191 12.11 0.61 22.24
CA THR A 191 13.53 0.96 22.44
C THR A 191 13.84 2.43 22.16
N VAL A 192 12.94 3.20 21.57
CA VAL A 192 13.15 4.61 21.22
C VAL A 192 12.58 5.54 22.30
N ASP A 193 13.28 6.64 22.55
CA ASP A 193 12.83 7.71 23.46
C ASP A 193 11.94 8.70 22.72
N TRP A 194 10.74 8.24 22.35
CA TRP A 194 9.71 9.03 21.69
C TRP A 194 8.50 9.23 22.61
N THR A 195 7.72 10.27 22.33
CA THR A 195 6.46 10.50 23.06
C THR A 195 5.48 9.36 22.81
N ASP A 196 4.61 9.08 23.79
CA ASP A 196 3.59 8.03 23.67
C ASP A 196 2.65 8.26 22.49
N SER A 197 2.27 9.51 22.26
CA SER A 197 1.42 9.88 21.11
C SER A 197 2.05 9.51 19.76
N LEU A 198 3.37 9.74 19.61
CA LEU A 198 4.09 9.37 18.39
C LEU A 198 4.18 7.85 18.23
N LYS A 199 4.50 7.13 19.33
CA LYS A 199 4.54 5.66 19.32
C LYS A 199 3.18 5.07 18.96
N GLU A 200 2.10 5.63 19.51
CA GLU A 200 0.74 5.16 19.21
C GLU A 200 0.35 5.41 17.75
N THR A 201 0.72 6.56 17.19
CA THR A 201 0.54 6.86 15.77
C THR A 201 1.25 5.82 14.88
N GLN A 202 2.49 5.44 15.24
CA GLN A 202 3.25 4.42 14.52
C GLN A 202 2.63 3.02 14.65
N ARG A 203 2.16 2.64 15.86
CA ARG A 203 1.47 1.37 16.11
C ARG A 203 0.20 1.26 15.25
N ASN A 204 -0.61 2.32 15.24
CA ASN A 204 -1.83 2.38 14.45
C ASN A 204 -1.55 2.34 12.95
N TRP A 205 -0.46 2.97 12.49
CA TRP A 205 -0.05 2.92 11.08
C TRP A 205 0.38 1.51 10.65
N ILE A 206 1.16 0.80 11.47
CA ILE A 206 1.57 -0.58 11.20
C ILE A 206 0.36 -1.51 11.27
N GLY A 207 -0.58 -1.28 12.18
CA GLY A 207 -1.89 -1.89 12.22
C GLY A 207 -1.86 -3.40 12.47
N ARG A 208 -1.06 -3.88 13.44
CA ARG A 208 -1.09 -5.30 13.82
C ARG A 208 -2.51 -5.67 14.25
N SER A 209 -3.06 -6.68 13.61
CA SER A 209 -4.39 -7.22 13.89
C SER A 209 -4.28 -8.71 14.20
N GLU A 210 -4.97 -9.14 15.26
CA GLU A 210 -5.06 -10.55 15.64
C GLU A 210 -6.52 -10.97 15.61
N GLY A 211 -6.78 -12.13 15.01
CA GLY A 211 -8.14 -12.61 14.84
C GLY A 211 -8.17 -14.08 14.42
N ALA A 212 -9.34 -14.52 13.98
CA ALA A 212 -9.60 -15.87 13.54
C ALA A 212 -10.10 -15.88 12.08
N GLU A 213 -9.68 -16.88 11.33
CA GLU A 213 -10.30 -17.22 10.06
C GLU A 213 -11.49 -18.13 10.29
N MET A 214 -12.60 -17.83 9.66
CA MET A 214 -13.82 -18.61 9.74
C MET A 214 -14.35 -18.93 8.35
N ARG A 215 -14.80 -20.16 8.15
CA ARG A 215 -15.37 -20.63 6.88
C ARG A 215 -16.89 -20.62 6.94
N PHE A 216 -17.48 -19.96 5.94
CA PHE A 216 -18.91 -19.96 5.72
C PHE A 216 -19.25 -20.71 4.46
N ALA A 217 -20.05 -21.76 4.56
CA ALA A 217 -20.56 -22.45 3.39
C ALA A 217 -21.51 -21.52 2.61
N ILE A 218 -21.49 -21.63 1.28
CA ILE A 218 -22.44 -20.90 0.42
C ILE A 218 -23.54 -21.90 0.04
N LYS A 219 -24.78 -21.51 0.21
CA LYS A 219 -25.94 -22.36 -0.10
C LYS A 219 -25.90 -22.78 -1.57
N GLY A 220 -25.94 -24.10 -1.82
CA GLY A 220 -25.91 -24.64 -3.18
C GLY A 220 -24.53 -24.65 -3.85
N GLN A 221 -23.45 -24.41 -3.11
CA GLN A 221 -22.08 -24.47 -3.62
C GLN A 221 -21.20 -25.35 -2.72
N ASP A 222 -20.26 -26.08 -3.31
CA ASP A 222 -19.37 -27.00 -2.57
C ASP A 222 -18.24 -26.26 -1.84
N GLU A 223 -17.77 -25.15 -2.37
CA GLU A 223 -16.66 -24.40 -1.80
C GLU A 223 -17.15 -23.25 -0.90
N PRO A 224 -16.72 -23.23 0.37
CA PRO A 224 -16.99 -22.12 1.27
C PRO A 224 -16.16 -20.89 0.90
N PHE A 225 -16.51 -19.74 1.44
CA PHE A 225 -15.58 -18.63 1.51
C PHE A 225 -15.06 -18.45 2.94
N THR A 226 -13.84 -17.92 3.03
CA THR A 226 -13.16 -17.68 4.30
C THR A 226 -13.23 -16.19 4.62
N ILE A 227 -13.57 -15.85 5.86
CA ILE A 227 -13.46 -14.50 6.39
C ILE A 227 -12.37 -14.43 7.45
N PHE A 228 -11.81 -13.26 7.66
CA PHE A 228 -11.00 -12.93 8.82
C PHE A 228 -11.80 -11.99 9.75
N THR A 229 -11.81 -12.28 11.05
CA THR A 229 -12.47 -11.42 12.04
C THR A 229 -11.64 -11.32 13.31
N THR A 230 -11.57 -10.12 13.89
CA THR A 230 -11.02 -9.88 15.23
C THR A 230 -12.06 -10.15 16.35
N ARG A 231 -13.31 -10.38 15.99
CA ARG A 231 -14.44 -10.56 16.89
C ARG A 231 -15.21 -11.87 16.60
N ALA A 232 -14.48 -12.98 16.59
CA ALA A 232 -15.06 -14.31 16.38
C ALA A 232 -16.15 -14.65 17.43
N ASP A 233 -16.08 -14.04 18.61
CA ASP A 233 -17.07 -14.14 19.68
C ASP A 233 -18.48 -13.68 19.27
N THR A 234 -18.59 -12.77 18.28
CA THR A 234 -19.87 -12.20 17.83
C THR A 234 -20.58 -13.03 16.75
N VAL A 235 -20.04 -14.17 16.35
CA VAL A 235 -20.56 -14.98 15.22
C VAL A 235 -22.03 -15.39 15.36
N TYR A 236 -22.54 -15.53 16.57
CA TYR A 236 -23.95 -15.81 16.82
C TYR A 236 -24.89 -14.65 16.42
N GLY A 237 -24.39 -13.43 16.42
CA GLY A 237 -25.14 -12.23 16.06
C GLY A 237 -25.00 -11.82 14.57
N VAL A 238 -24.39 -12.64 13.75
CA VAL A 238 -24.24 -12.37 12.32
C VAL A 238 -25.59 -12.42 11.63
N THR A 239 -25.93 -11.33 10.93
CA THR A 239 -27.20 -11.19 10.22
C THR A 239 -27.03 -11.19 8.70
N PHE A 240 -25.86 -10.80 8.18
CA PHE A 240 -25.52 -10.86 6.77
C PHE A 240 -24.00 -10.95 6.58
N MET A 241 -23.58 -11.29 5.36
CA MET A 241 -22.19 -11.30 4.95
C MET A 241 -21.95 -10.19 3.94
N VAL A 242 -20.73 -9.63 3.93
CA VAL A 242 -20.39 -8.57 2.99
C VAL A 242 -19.07 -8.87 2.29
N LEU A 243 -19.07 -8.72 0.98
CA LEU A 243 -17.89 -8.86 0.13
C LEU A 243 -17.40 -7.49 -0.34
N ALA A 244 -16.08 -7.36 -0.44
CA ALA A 244 -15.49 -6.24 -1.16
C ALA A 244 -15.89 -6.29 -2.64
N PRO A 245 -16.12 -5.15 -3.31
CA PRO A 245 -16.48 -5.11 -4.74
C PRO A 245 -15.47 -5.82 -5.66
N GLU A 246 -14.19 -5.84 -5.25
CA GLU A 246 -13.09 -6.46 -5.98
C GLU A 246 -12.86 -7.93 -5.64
N SER A 247 -13.65 -8.50 -4.73
CA SER A 247 -13.48 -9.89 -4.30
C SER A 247 -13.75 -10.86 -5.44
N GLU A 248 -12.92 -11.89 -5.56
CA GLU A 248 -13.10 -12.98 -6.52
C GLU A 248 -14.40 -13.77 -6.32
N TYR A 249 -14.95 -13.73 -5.11
CA TYR A 249 -16.23 -14.36 -4.77
C TYR A 249 -17.43 -13.69 -5.43
N VAL A 250 -17.35 -12.40 -5.80
CA VAL A 250 -18.48 -11.62 -6.34
C VAL A 250 -19.14 -12.31 -7.54
N ALA A 251 -18.33 -12.70 -8.53
CA ALA A 251 -18.86 -13.38 -9.73
C ALA A 251 -19.51 -14.73 -9.41
N ARG A 252 -19.04 -15.39 -8.36
CA ARG A 252 -19.48 -16.73 -7.95
C ARG A 252 -20.78 -16.72 -7.18
N VAL A 253 -21.04 -15.66 -6.39
CA VAL A 253 -22.23 -15.55 -5.55
C VAL A 253 -23.34 -14.70 -6.16
N THR A 254 -23.08 -14.00 -7.28
CA THR A 254 -24.08 -13.19 -7.97
C THR A 254 -25.01 -14.08 -8.77
N THR A 255 -26.31 -14.09 -8.42
CA THR A 255 -27.33 -14.82 -9.19
C THR A 255 -27.68 -14.08 -10.47
N GLU A 256 -28.30 -14.79 -11.43
CA GLU A 256 -28.69 -14.19 -12.70
C GLU A 256 -29.70 -13.04 -12.49
N GLU A 257 -30.63 -13.19 -11.53
CA GLU A 257 -31.65 -12.18 -11.23
C GLU A 257 -31.02 -10.89 -10.66
N GLN A 258 -29.91 -10.99 -9.93
CA GLN A 258 -29.25 -9.83 -9.29
C GLN A 258 -28.10 -9.26 -10.13
N ARG A 259 -27.74 -9.90 -11.24
CA ARG A 259 -26.59 -9.52 -12.07
C ARG A 259 -26.59 -8.06 -12.48
N ALA A 260 -27.73 -7.56 -12.97
CA ALA A 260 -27.83 -6.19 -13.47
C ALA A 260 -27.61 -5.14 -12.34
N GLU A 261 -28.18 -5.38 -11.14
CA GLU A 261 -28.01 -4.49 -10.00
C GLU A 261 -26.57 -4.53 -9.47
N VAL A 262 -25.99 -5.73 -9.39
CA VAL A 262 -24.59 -5.92 -8.96
C VAL A 262 -23.64 -5.22 -9.93
N GLU A 263 -23.80 -5.40 -11.23
CA GLU A 263 -22.96 -4.74 -12.23
C GLU A 263 -23.07 -3.20 -12.15
N ALA A 264 -24.29 -2.68 -11.99
CA ALA A 264 -24.51 -1.23 -11.79
C ALA A 264 -23.80 -0.71 -10.54
N TYR A 265 -23.89 -1.44 -9.42
CA TYR A 265 -23.20 -1.09 -8.17
C TYR A 265 -21.68 -1.13 -8.33
N LEU A 266 -21.13 -2.17 -8.95
CA LEU A 266 -19.69 -2.29 -9.21
C LEU A 266 -19.17 -1.13 -10.07
N GLN A 267 -19.93 -0.69 -11.08
CA GLN A 267 -19.55 0.48 -11.89
C GLN A 267 -19.59 1.78 -11.08
N MET A 268 -20.56 1.94 -10.19
CA MET A 268 -20.68 3.12 -9.32
C MET A 268 -19.45 3.25 -8.37
N VAL A 269 -18.99 2.16 -7.80
CA VAL A 269 -17.89 2.17 -6.81
C VAL A 269 -16.50 2.01 -7.43
N LYS A 270 -16.41 1.68 -8.71
CA LYS A 270 -15.16 1.34 -9.43
C LYS A 270 -14.05 2.38 -9.31
N ASN A 271 -14.41 3.65 -9.29
CA ASN A 271 -13.45 4.75 -9.30
C ASN A 271 -13.16 5.31 -7.90
N ARG A 272 -13.74 4.73 -6.85
CA ARG A 272 -13.49 5.16 -5.46
C ARG A 272 -12.20 4.54 -4.92
N THR A 273 -11.31 5.39 -4.43
CA THR A 273 -10.07 4.94 -3.78
C THR A 273 -10.37 4.35 -2.39
N GLU A 274 -9.48 3.48 -1.89
CA GLU A 274 -9.60 2.94 -0.53
C GLU A 274 -9.66 4.04 0.54
N ARG A 275 -8.90 5.12 0.35
CA ARG A 275 -8.90 6.27 1.27
C ARG A 275 -10.26 6.97 1.31
N GLU A 276 -10.90 7.18 0.17
CA GLU A 276 -12.25 7.75 0.08
C GLU A 276 -13.29 6.83 0.72
N ARG A 277 -13.17 5.54 0.51
CA ARG A 277 -14.05 4.52 1.11
C ARG A 277 -13.93 4.48 2.64
N ILE A 278 -12.71 4.64 3.18
CA ILE A 278 -12.47 4.73 4.63
C ILE A 278 -13.02 6.04 5.21
N ALA A 279 -12.89 7.15 4.48
CA ALA A 279 -13.31 8.49 4.92
C ALA A 279 -14.83 8.70 4.83
N ASP A 280 -15.50 8.06 3.87
CA ASP A 280 -16.94 8.17 3.66
C ASP A 280 -17.69 7.32 4.70
N ARG A 281 -18.56 7.96 5.46
CA ARG A 281 -19.39 7.30 6.48
C ARG A 281 -20.71 6.77 5.94
N ARG A 282 -21.03 7.03 4.68
CA ARG A 282 -22.25 6.49 4.05
C ARG A 282 -22.03 5.02 3.77
N VAL A 283 -22.95 4.21 4.20
CA VAL A 283 -22.95 2.77 3.92
C VAL A 283 -23.87 2.52 2.72
N THR A 284 -23.32 1.88 1.70
CA THR A 284 -24.06 1.46 0.51
C THR A 284 -23.77 0.00 0.23
N GLY A 285 -24.66 -0.68 -0.47
CA GLY A 285 -24.46 -2.08 -0.82
C GLY A 285 -25.53 -2.61 -1.74
N VAL A 286 -25.28 -3.81 -2.29
CA VAL A 286 -26.21 -4.53 -3.16
C VAL A 286 -26.28 -6.00 -2.76
N PHE A 287 -27.47 -6.56 -2.82
CA PHE A 287 -27.68 -7.99 -2.56
C PHE A 287 -27.22 -8.83 -3.76
N THR A 288 -26.56 -9.94 -3.48
CA THR A 288 -26.03 -10.84 -4.54
C THR A 288 -27.01 -11.89 -5.04
N GLY A 289 -28.14 -12.09 -4.32
CA GLY A 289 -29.07 -13.19 -4.54
C GLY A 289 -28.70 -14.49 -3.82
N SER A 290 -27.50 -14.60 -3.26
CA SER A 290 -27.01 -15.80 -2.59
C SER A 290 -27.00 -15.68 -1.08
N TYR A 291 -26.95 -16.84 -0.41
CA TYR A 291 -26.94 -16.96 1.03
C TYR A 291 -25.74 -17.76 1.51
N ALA A 292 -25.16 -17.34 2.62
CA ALA A 292 -24.18 -18.12 3.37
C ALA A 292 -24.88 -18.88 4.53
N ILE A 293 -24.20 -19.90 5.03
CA ILE A 293 -24.67 -20.67 6.18
C ILE A 293 -23.79 -20.32 7.38
N ASN A 294 -24.39 -19.77 8.44
CA ASN A 294 -23.66 -19.52 9.68
C ASN A 294 -23.12 -20.86 10.24
N PRO A 295 -21.81 -20.98 10.48
CA PRO A 295 -21.21 -22.28 10.86
C PRO A 295 -21.70 -22.80 12.21
N LEU A 296 -22.17 -21.92 13.12
CA LEU A 296 -22.63 -22.30 14.45
C LEU A 296 -24.15 -22.44 14.53
N THR A 297 -24.91 -21.42 14.12
CA THR A 297 -26.38 -21.41 14.21
C THR A 297 -27.07 -22.20 13.11
N LYS A 298 -26.37 -22.49 12.01
CA LYS A 298 -26.89 -23.10 10.77
C LYS A 298 -27.94 -22.24 10.05
N ALA A 299 -28.13 -20.99 10.48
CA ALA A 299 -29.02 -20.07 9.81
C ALA A 299 -28.49 -19.65 8.44
N GLU A 300 -29.40 -19.47 7.49
CA GLU A 300 -29.12 -18.86 6.18
C GLU A 300 -29.05 -17.35 6.36
N ILE A 301 -27.96 -16.74 5.90
CA ILE A 301 -27.71 -15.30 6.00
C ILE A 301 -27.38 -14.74 4.60
N PRO A 302 -27.99 -13.61 4.19
CA PRO A 302 -27.79 -13.05 2.85
C PRO A 302 -26.36 -12.54 2.66
N ILE A 303 -25.88 -12.58 1.41
CA ILE A 303 -24.58 -12.07 1.01
C ILE A 303 -24.76 -10.77 0.22
N TYR A 304 -24.13 -9.70 0.70
CA TYR A 304 -24.11 -8.38 0.06
C TYR A 304 -22.70 -8.04 -0.46
N ILE A 305 -22.64 -7.07 -1.35
CA ILE A 305 -21.41 -6.41 -1.78
C ILE A 305 -21.48 -4.97 -1.28
N SER A 306 -20.41 -4.50 -0.66
CA SER A 306 -20.34 -3.11 -0.19
C SER A 306 -18.92 -2.57 -0.27
N ASP A 307 -18.80 -1.30 -0.59
CA ASP A 307 -17.53 -0.60 -0.74
C ASP A 307 -16.88 -0.20 0.60
N TYR A 308 -17.55 -0.35 1.74
CA TYR A 308 -16.89 -0.18 3.04
C TYR A 308 -15.97 -1.37 3.41
N VAL A 309 -16.11 -2.51 2.72
CA VAL A 309 -15.21 -3.66 2.86
C VAL A 309 -14.03 -3.52 1.92
N LEU A 310 -12.82 -3.56 2.45
CA LEU A 310 -11.59 -3.40 1.67
C LEU A 310 -11.01 -4.76 1.28
N SER A 311 -10.65 -4.93 0.01
CA SER A 311 -10.05 -6.17 -0.49
C SER A 311 -8.66 -6.45 0.08
N GLY A 312 -7.95 -5.40 0.52
CA GLY A 312 -6.62 -5.50 1.14
C GLY A 312 -6.65 -5.85 2.63
N TYR A 313 -7.84 -5.90 3.27
CA TYR A 313 -7.98 -6.28 4.66
C TYR A 313 -8.58 -7.69 4.79
N GLY A 314 -7.83 -8.59 5.44
CA GLY A 314 -8.24 -10.01 5.59
C GLY A 314 -8.41 -10.70 4.23
N THR A 315 -9.57 -11.28 4.01
CA THR A 315 -9.92 -12.05 2.80
C THR A 315 -10.79 -11.24 1.81
N GLY A 316 -11.05 -9.95 2.09
CA GLY A 316 -12.02 -9.17 1.32
C GLY A 316 -13.47 -9.61 1.51
N ALA A 317 -13.75 -10.38 2.57
CA ALA A 317 -15.07 -10.80 3.00
C ALA A 317 -15.20 -10.66 4.51
N ILE A 318 -16.33 -10.16 5.00
CA ILE A 318 -16.60 -9.97 6.42
C ILE A 318 -17.96 -10.53 6.80
N MET A 319 -18.13 -10.87 8.07
CA MET A 319 -19.42 -11.10 8.71
C MET A 319 -19.94 -9.78 9.30
N ALA A 320 -21.17 -9.46 9.06
CA ALA A 320 -21.81 -8.24 9.56
C ALA A 320 -22.61 -8.53 10.82
N VAL A 321 -22.35 -7.74 11.86
CA VAL A 321 -22.97 -7.89 13.19
C VAL A 321 -23.53 -6.55 13.66
N PRO A 322 -24.73 -6.14 13.24
CA PRO A 322 -25.33 -4.84 13.53
C PRO A 322 -25.37 -4.47 15.01
N ALA A 323 -25.43 -5.45 15.91
CA ALA A 323 -25.41 -5.21 17.35
C ALA A 323 -24.04 -4.72 17.90
N HIS A 324 -22.97 -4.84 17.12
CA HIS A 324 -21.59 -4.56 17.54
C HIS A 324 -20.80 -3.65 16.60
N ASP A 325 -21.27 -3.39 15.39
CA ASP A 325 -20.63 -2.48 14.43
C ASP A 325 -21.67 -1.48 13.89
N SER A 326 -21.35 -0.19 14.00
CA SER A 326 -22.26 0.89 13.57
C SER A 326 -22.40 0.98 12.05
N ARG A 327 -21.43 0.49 11.29
CA ARG A 327 -21.51 0.43 9.81
C ARG A 327 -22.46 -0.69 9.37
N ASP A 328 -22.41 -1.82 10.08
CA ASP A 328 -23.33 -2.93 9.83
C ASP A 328 -24.77 -2.62 10.22
N TYR A 329 -24.95 -1.68 11.17
CA TYR A 329 -26.26 -1.25 11.62
C TYR A 329 -26.91 -0.23 10.67
N ALA A 330 -26.12 0.61 10.00
CA ALA A 330 -26.60 1.67 9.11
C ALA A 330 -27.21 1.12 7.82
#